data_366cc550b0eeda8332ea7cc03379df09
#
_entry.id   366cc550b0eeda8332ea7cc03379df09
#
_cell.length_a   1.000
_cell.length_b   1.000
_cell.length_c   1.000
_cell.angle_alpha   90.00
_cell.angle_beta   90.00
_cell.angle_gamma   90.00
#
_symmetry.space_group_name_H-M   'P 1'
#
loop_
_entity.id
_entity.type
_entity.pdbx_description
1 polymer ?
#
loop_
_entity_poly.entity_id
_entity_poly.type
_entity_poly.pdbx_seq_one_letter_code
_entity_poly.pdbx_strand_id
1 'polypeptide(L)'
;MTSHVPAVVRGAGVVVATQGLAAAGCAVFVLVGGTERRLALGTSVMFALIGAALLAAGWALWANRRWGRGVAVLAQLLLLPVAWYMTTGSHLAVVGVPLGLLALATLVALFSPATLKWAAYQGDSASSESAGPDSR
;
A
#
# COMPACT_ATOMS: atom_id res chain seq x y z
N MET A 1 -14.58 6.49 -23.53
CA MET A 1 -13.10 6.38 -23.50
C MET A 1 -12.73 5.65 -22.23
N THR A 2 -12.17 4.46 -22.33
CA THR A 2 -11.65 3.71 -21.19
C THR A 2 -10.41 4.42 -20.69
N SER A 3 -10.47 5.01 -19.50
CA SER A 3 -9.29 5.57 -18.82
C SER A 3 -8.36 4.41 -18.46
N HIS A 4 -7.39 4.15 -19.34
CA HIS A 4 -6.38 3.14 -19.07
C HIS A 4 -5.57 3.54 -17.84
N VAL A 5 -5.68 2.74 -16.79
CA VAL A 5 -4.82 2.88 -15.60
C VAL A 5 -3.36 2.71 -16.07
N PRO A 6 -2.47 3.68 -15.82
CA PRO A 6 -1.08 3.57 -16.22
C PRO A 6 -0.44 2.28 -15.71
N ALA A 7 0.41 1.65 -16.51
CA ALA A 7 1.10 0.41 -16.13
C ALA A 7 1.87 0.56 -14.81
N VAL A 8 2.40 1.75 -14.54
CA VAL A 8 3.10 2.10 -13.29
C VAL A 8 2.19 1.98 -12.07
N VAL A 9 0.92 2.44 -12.17
CA VAL A 9 -0.06 2.34 -11.07
C VAL A 9 -0.45 0.88 -10.82
N ARG A 10 -0.64 0.12 -11.89
CA ARG A 10 -0.93 -1.32 -11.80
C ARG A 10 0.25 -2.08 -11.18
N GLY A 11 1.48 -1.76 -11.58
CA GLY A 11 2.70 -2.31 -11.00
C GLY A 11 2.82 -2.00 -9.51
N ALA A 12 2.60 -0.75 -9.12
CA ALA A 12 2.57 -0.35 -7.71
C ALA A 12 1.48 -1.12 -6.92
N GLY A 13 0.30 -1.32 -7.51
CA GLY A 13 -0.78 -2.11 -6.92
C GLY A 13 -0.38 -3.57 -6.66
N VAL A 14 0.32 -4.20 -7.60
CA VAL A 14 0.85 -5.57 -7.44
C VAL A 14 1.87 -5.63 -6.30
N VAL A 15 2.80 -4.68 -6.25
CA VAL A 15 3.82 -4.62 -5.17
C VAL A 15 3.15 -4.45 -3.80
N VAL A 16 2.20 -3.53 -3.68
CA VAL A 16 1.46 -3.31 -2.42
C VAL A 16 0.66 -4.56 -2.02
N ALA A 17 0.01 -5.23 -2.98
CA ALA A 17 -0.71 -6.48 -2.72
C ALA A 17 0.23 -7.61 -2.28
N THR A 18 1.41 -7.73 -2.88
CA THR A 18 2.43 -8.72 -2.46
C THR A 18 2.91 -8.47 -1.04
N GLN A 19 3.12 -7.21 -0.66
CA GLN A 19 3.44 -6.83 0.72
C GLN A 19 2.30 -7.20 1.69
N GLY A 20 1.05 -7.00 1.26
CA GLY A 20 -0.14 -7.39 2.04
C GLY A 20 -0.20 -8.91 2.28
N LEU A 21 0.10 -9.71 1.26
CA LEU A 21 0.19 -11.17 1.39
C LEU A 21 1.34 -11.59 2.32
N ALA A 22 2.49 -10.95 2.22
CA ALA A 22 3.62 -11.22 3.11
C ALA A 22 3.27 -10.90 4.57
N ALA A 23 2.60 -9.77 4.83
CA ALA A 23 2.13 -9.43 6.18
C ALA A 23 1.10 -10.44 6.71
N ALA A 24 0.16 -10.89 5.88
CA ALA A 24 -0.81 -11.92 6.25
C ALA A 24 -0.11 -13.26 6.56
N GLY A 25 0.91 -13.63 5.78
CA GLY A 25 1.74 -14.81 6.04
C GLY A 25 2.48 -14.72 7.39
N CYS A 26 3.04 -13.55 7.70
CA CYS A 26 3.66 -13.28 9.00
C CYS A 26 2.65 -13.40 10.15
N ALA A 27 1.40 -12.94 9.97
CA ALA A 27 0.35 -13.08 10.96
C ALA A 27 0.10 -14.56 11.31
N VAL A 28 -0.02 -15.41 10.29
CA VAL A 28 -0.21 -16.86 10.48
C VAL A 28 1.02 -17.49 11.13
N PHE A 29 2.22 -17.14 10.67
CA PHE A 29 3.46 -17.68 11.21
C PHE A 29 3.63 -17.36 12.70
N VAL A 30 3.35 -16.12 13.11
CA VAL A 30 3.42 -15.71 14.53
C VAL A 30 2.35 -16.40 15.35
N LEU A 31 1.14 -16.58 14.80
CA LEU A 31 0.03 -17.25 15.50
C LEU A 31 0.35 -18.72 15.80
N VAL A 32 1.01 -19.40 14.88
CA VAL A 32 1.34 -20.83 15.00
C VAL A 32 2.62 -21.05 15.81
N GLY A 33 3.64 -20.20 15.62
CA GLY A 33 4.96 -20.37 16.21
C GLY A 33 5.22 -19.60 17.51
N GLY A 34 4.31 -18.70 17.90
CA GLY A 34 4.47 -17.87 19.10
C GLY A 34 4.35 -18.64 20.40
N THR A 35 5.34 -18.53 21.28
CA THR A 35 5.40 -19.20 22.58
C THR A 35 4.48 -18.55 23.62
N GLU A 36 4.36 -17.22 23.58
CA GLU A 36 3.50 -16.40 24.45
C GLU A 36 2.16 -16.10 23.74
N ARG A 37 1.12 -16.85 24.08
CA ARG A 37 -0.18 -16.81 23.38
C ARG A 37 -0.81 -15.41 23.28
N ARG A 38 -0.70 -14.59 24.35
CA ARG A 38 -1.28 -13.23 24.33
C ARG A 38 -0.53 -12.29 23.39
N LEU A 39 0.81 -12.34 23.41
CA LEU A 39 1.66 -11.56 22.51
C LEU A 39 1.50 -12.03 21.07
N ALA A 40 1.45 -13.35 20.85
CA ALA A 40 1.26 -13.92 19.53
C ALA A 40 -0.09 -13.51 18.93
N LEU A 41 -1.18 -13.53 19.68
CA LEU A 41 -2.50 -13.08 19.23
C LEU A 41 -2.50 -11.61 18.88
N GLY A 42 -1.98 -10.73 19.75
CA GLY A 42 -1.93 -9.27 19.50
C GLY A 42 -1.12 -8.94 18.26
N THR A 43 0.06 -9.53 18.13
CA THR A 43 0.95 -9.33 16.97
C THR A 43 0.33 -9.88 15.69
N SER A 44 -0.28 -11.06 15.73
CA SER A 44 -0.95 -11.65 14.56
C SER A 44 -2.13 -10.82 14.09
N VAL A 45 -2.96 -10.31 15.00
CA VAL A 45 -4.08 -9.42 14.67
C VAL A 45 -3.56 -8.13 14.02
N MET A 46 -2.50 -7.54 14.54
CA MET A 46 -1.88 -6.34 13.96
C MET A 46 -1.38 -6.61 12.53
N PHE A 47 -0.63 -7.70 12.32
CA PHE A 47 -0.15 -8.06 10.97
C PHE A 47 -1.30 -8.40 10.02
N ALA A 48 -2.35 -9.05 10.49
CA ALA A 48 -3.54 -9.35 9.70
C ALA A 48 -4.26 -8.07 9.26
N LEU A 49 -4.41 -7.08 10.13
CA LEU A 49 -5.01 -5.78 9.81
C LEU A 49 -4.16 -5.01 8.79
N ILE A 50 -2.85 -4.96 8.98
CA ILE A 50 -1.91 -4.34 8.04
C ILE A 50 -1.99 -5.05 6.69
N GLY A 51 -1.95 -6.36 6.67
CA GLY A 51 -2.07 -7.16 5.45
C GLY A 51 -3.38 -6.92 4.72
N ALA A 52 -4.50 -6.88 5.42
CA ALA A 52 -5.81 -6.58 4.86
C ALA A 52 -5.88 -5.16 4.26
N ALA A 53 -5.33 -4.17 4.96
CA ALA A 53 -5.27 -2.79 4.49
C ALA A 53 -4.41 -2.66 3.21
N LEU A 54 -3.25 -3.33 3.15
CA LEU A 54 -2.38 -3.34 1.98
C LEU A 54 -3.03 -4.07 0.79
N LEU A 55 -3.70 -5.20 1.03
CA LEU A 55 -4.44 -5.91 -0.02
C LEU A 55 -5.59 -5.07 -0.57
N ALA A 56 -6.35 -4.41 0.30
CA ALA A 56 -7.41 -3.49 -0.09
C ALA A 56 -6.88 -2.30 -0.89
N ALA A 57 -5.73 -1.72 -0.48
CA ALA A 57 -5.07 -0.64 -1.21
C ALA A 57 -4.55 -1.09 -2.58
N GLY A 58 -3.91 -2.25 -2.67
CA GLY A 58 -3.46 -2.85 -3.92
C GLY A 58 -4.61 -3.10 -4.89
N TRP A 59 -5.71 -3.68 -4.38
CA TRP A 59 -6.93 -3.87 -5.16
C TRP A 59 -7.55 -2.54 -5.60
N ALA A 60 -7.60 -1.54 -4.71
CA ALA A 60 -8.16 -0.23 -5.03
C ALA A 60 -7.35 0.50 -6.12
N LEU A 61 -6.02 0.36 -6.14
CA LEU A 61 -5.17 0.87 -7.23
C LEU A 61 -5.49 0.17 -8.56
N TRP A 62 -5.73 -1.14 -8.52
CA TRP A 62 -6.13 -1.92 -9.69
C TRP A 62 -7.52 -1.55 -10.18
N ALA A 63 -8.45 -1.36 -9.25
CA ALA A 63 -9.84 -0.98 -9.52
C ALA A 63 -10.03 0.52 -9.83
N ASN A 64 -8.93 1.25 -10.06
CA ASN A 64 -8.97 2.68 -10.39
C ASN A 64 -9.60 3.56 -9.29
N ARG A 65 -9.48 3.15 -8.02
CA ARG A 65 -10.03 3.86 -6.88
C ARG A 65 -9.01 4.86 -6.32
N ARG A 66 -9.41 6.12 -6.17
CA ARG A 66 -8.53 7.22 -5.71
C ARG A 66 -8.00 7.04 -4.29
N TRP A 67 -8.83 6.51 -3.39
CA TRP A 67 -8.46 6.32 -1.99
C TRP A 67 -7.32 5.29 -1.79
N GLY A 68 -7.21 4.32 -2.69
CA GLY A 68 -6.15 3.31 -2.64
C GLY A 68 -4.75 3.90 -2.72
N ARG A 69 -4.57 5.01 -3.45
CA ARG A 69 -3.29 5.73 -3.51
C ARG A 69 -2.90 6.33 -2.15
N GLY A 70 -3.84 6.97 -1.46
CA GLY A 70 -3.59 7.55 -0.13
C GLY A 70 -3.17 6.49 0.89
N VAL A 71 -3.89 5.37 0.93
CA VAL A 71 -3.56 4.24 1.81
C VAL A 71 -2.22 3.61 1.44
N ALA A 72 -1.92 3.43 0.15
CA ALA A 72 -0.64 2.89 -0.31
C ALA A 72 0.53 3.81 0.08
N VAL A 73 0.41 5.13 -0.12
CA VAL A 73 1.44 6.10 0.28
C VAL A 73 1.65 6.08 1.79
N LEU A 74 0.57 6.11 2.58
CA LEU A 74 0.67 6.05 4.03
C LEU A 74 1.36 4.77 4.50
N ALA A 75 0.99 3.62 3.92
CA ALA A 75 1.59 2.34 4.24
C ALA A 75 3.10 2.33 3.94
N GLN A 76 3.53 2.87 2.80
CA GLN A 76 4.94 2.95 2.44
C GLN A 76 5.73 3.88 3.37
N LEU A 77 5.13 5.01 3.76
CA LEU A 77 5.74 5.93 4.74
C LEU A 77 5.92 5.28 6.11
N LEU A 78 4.97 4.43 6.54
CA LEU A 78 5.09 3.67 7.78
C LEU A 78 6.10 2.52 7.67
N LEU A 79 6.24 1.92 6.49
CA LEU A 79 7.21 0.84 6.27
C LEU A 79 8.67 1.33 6.28
N LEU A 80 8.94 2.58 5.90
CA LEU A 80 10.30 3.13 5.89
C LEU A 80 10.97 3.10 7.27
N PRO A 81 10.38 3.65 8.35
CA PRO A 81 10.98 3.57 9.68
C PRO A 81 11.07 2.12 10.19
N VAL A 82 10.13 1.25 9.83
CA VAL A 82 10.19 -0.17 10.18
C VAL A 82 11.38 -0.85 9.49
N ALA A 83 11.58 -0.61 8.20
CA ALA A 83 12.71 -1.13 7.44
C ALA A 83 14.04 -0.60 7.99
N TRP A 84 14.09 0.67 8.36
CA TRP A 84 15.26 1.28 9.01
C TRP A 84 15.57 0.59 10.34
N TYR A 85 14.57 0.43 11.21
CA TYR A 85 14.74 -0.25 12.50
C TYR A 85 15.18 -1.72 12.33
N MET A 86 14.61 -2.44 11.36
CA MET A 86 15.02 -3.81 11.06
C MET A 86 16.49 -3.89 10.62
N THR A 87 16.96 -2.90 9.88
CA THR A 87 18.35 -2.87 9.39
C THR A 87 19.34 -2.52 10.49
N THR A 88 19.02 -1.53 11.34
CA THR A 88 19.95 -0.96 12.31
C THR A 88 19.77 -1.50 13.72
N GLY A 89 18.53 -1.75 14.15
CA GLY A 89 18.18 -2.12 15.53
C GLY A 89 18.09 -3.62 15.77
N SER A 90 17.51 -4.38 14.83
CA SER A 90 17.32 -5.83 15.00
C SER A 90 18.31 -6.71 14.24
N HIS A 91 19.32 -6.12 13.58
CA HIS A 91 20.32 -6.82 12.78
C HIS A 91 19.73 -7.72 11.66
N LEU A 92 18.50 -7.46 11.25
CA LEU A 92 17.82 -8.15 10.16
C LEU A 92 17.95 -7.38 8.84
N ALA A 93 19.15 -6.92 8.52
CA ALA A 93 19.45 -6.13 7.32
C ALA A 93 19.01 -6.84 6.03
N VAL A 94 19.11 -8.18 6.00
CA VAL A 94 18.69 -9.00 4.85
C VAL A 94 17.19 -8.83 4.53
N VAL A 95 16.38 -8.51 5.53
CA VAL A 95 14.93 -8.25 5.37
C VAL A 95 14.65 -6.75 5.30
N GLY A 96 15.30 -5.95 6.14
CA GLY A 96 15.08 -4.51 6.24
C GLY A 96 15.46 -3.75 4.96
N VAL A 97 16.60 -4.07 4.37
CA VAL A 97 17.09 -3.39 3.15
C VAL A 97 16.16 -3.62 1.95
N PRO A 98 15.80 -4.87 1.57
CA PRO A 98 14.87 -5.07 0.46
C PRO A 98 13.50 -4.45 0.72
N LEU A 99 13.00 -4.51 1.96
CA LEU A 99 11.73 -3.91 2.34
C LEU A 99 11.76 -2.38 2.16
N GLY A 100 12.83 -1.72 2.60
CA GLY A 100 13.02 -0.28 2.44
C GLY A 100 13.14 0.15 0.98
N LEU A 101 13.92 -0.59 0.18
CA LEU A 101 14.05 -0.35 -1.26
C LEU A 101 12.70 -0.52 -1.99
N LEU A 102 11.94 -1.55 -1.63
CA LEU A 102 10.62 -1.80 -2.21
C LEU A 102 9.63 -0.68 -1.84
N ALA A 103 9.66 -0.20 -0.59
CA ALA A 103 8.84 0.91 -0.15
C ALA A 103 9.18 2.21 -0.90
N LEU A 104 10.47 2.53 -1.05
CA LEU A 104 10.93 3.68 -1.83
C LEU A 104 10.54 3.59 -3.30
N ALA A 105 10.76 2.44 -3.94
CA ALA A 105 10.39 2.21 -5.33
C ALA A 105 8.88 2.40 -5.55
N THR A 106 8.06 1.89 -4.63
CA THR A 106 6.60 2.06 -4.68
C THR A 106 6.20 3.52 -4.50
N LEU A 107 6.84 4.27 -3.58
CA LEU A 107 6.60 5.71 -3.42
C LEU A 107 6.95 6.46 -4.69
N VAL A 108 8.12 6.23 -5.27
CA VAL A 108 8.53 6.87 -6.53
C VAL A 108 7.51 6.57 -7.64
N ALA A 109 7.03 5.33 -7.75
CA ALA A 109 6.00 4.95 -8.71
C ALA A 109 4.68 5.71 -8.48
N LEU A 110 4.24 5.83 -7.23
CA LEU A 110 3.01 6.54 -6.85
C LEU A 110 3.09 8.07 -7.06
N PHE A 111 4.29 8.64 -6.99
CA PHE A 111 4.56 10.05 -7.25
C PHE A 111 5.07 10.33 -8.67
N SER A 112 5.09 9.33 -9.55
CA SER A 112 5.50 9.52 -10.94
C SER A 112 4.56 10.51 -11.66
N PRO A 113 5.08 11.26 -12.65
CA PRO A 113 4.27 12.23 -13.42
C PRO A 113 3.05 11.59 -14.09
N ALA A 114 3.16 10.33 -14.50
CA ALA A 114 2.06 9.56 -15.08
C ALA A 114 0.92 9.34 -14.07
N THR A 115 1.27 8.99 -12.82
CA THR A 115 0.31 8.79 -11.73
C THR A 115 -0.33 10.10 -11.29
N LEU A 116 0.45 11.19 -11.25
CA LEU A 116 -0.06 12.53 -10.90
C LEU A 116 -1.06 13.04 -11.93
N LYS A 117 -0.75 12.93 -13.23
CA LYS A 117 -1.66 13.31 -14.32
C LYS A 117 -2.95 12.50 -14.29
N TRP A 118 -2.84 11.19 -14.08
CA TRP A 118 -4.00 10.32 -13.96
C TRP A 118 -4.90 10.72 -12.77
N ALA A 119 -4.31 11.02 -11.60
CA ALA A 119 -5.06 11.43 -10.42
C ALA A 119 -5.73 12.81 -10.58
N ALA A 120 -5.09 13.75 -11.27
CA ALA A 120 -5.64 15.07 -11.59
C ALA A 120 -6.84 14.95 -12.55
N TYR A 121 -6.71 14.15 -13.61
CA TYR A 121 -7.80 13.93 -14.57
C TYR A 121 -9.07 13.37 -13.91
N GLN A 122 -8.91 12.45 -12.97
CA GLN A 122 -10.06 11.95 -12.19
C GLN A 122 -10.67 13.01 -11.26
N GLY A 123 -9.87 13.99 -10.80
CA GLY A 123 -10.35 15.13 -10.01
C GLY A 123 -11.32 16.01 -10.79
N ASP A 124 -10.94 16.36 -12.00
CA ASP A 124 -11.74 17.21 -12.89
C ASP A 124 -13.04 16.54 -13.31
N SER A 125 -13.01 15.23 -13.59
CA SER A 125 -14.21 14.46 -13.94
C SER A 125 -15.23 14.41 -12.80
N ALA A 126 -14.79 14.23 -11.55
CA ALA A 126 -15.65 14.23 -10.38
C ALA A 126 -16.25 15.62 -10.08
N SER A 127 -15.49 16.68 -10.34
CA SER A 127 -15.95 18.07 -10.16
C SER A 127 -17.00 18.48 -11.20
N SER A 128 -16.85 18.00 -12.44
CA SER A 128 -17.82 18.25 -13.52
C SER A 128 -19.12 17.50 -13.32
N GLU A 129 -19.08 16.35 -12.69
CA GLU A 129 -20.25 15.51 -12.41
C GLU A 129 -21.06 16.04 -11.21
N SER A 130 -20.41 16.70 -10.25
CA SER A 130 -21.08 17.37 -9.13
C SER A 130 -21.62 18.77 -9.47
N ALA A 131 -21.14 19.39 -10.54
CA ALA A 131 -21.72 20.60 -11.13
C ALA A 131 -22.87 20.20 -12.06
N GLY A 132 -24.00 19.77 -11.49
CA GLY A 132 -25.19 19.43 -12.23
C GLY A 132 -25.76 20.62 -13.05
N PRO A 133 -26.69 20.36 -14.00
CA PRO A 133 -27.19 21.36 -14.94
C PRO A 133 -28.03 22.49 -14.34
N ASP A 134 -28.14 22.62 -13.03
CA ASP A 134 -28.97 23.57 -12.30
C ASP A 134 -28.30 24.90 -11.90
N SER A 135 -27.22 25.29 -12.54
CA SER A 135 -26.61 26.61 -12.36
C SER A 135 -26.95 27.58 -13.52
N ARG A 136 -28.26 27.67 -13.89
CA ARG A 136 -28.76 28.79 -14.72
C ARG A 136 -29.90 29.50 -14.06
#